data_7ec1b17694e7d4695fc02f99549762b3
#
_entry.id   7ec1b17694e7d4695fc02f99549762b3
#
_cell.length_a   1.000
_cell.length_b   1.000
_cell.length_c   1.000
_cell.angle_alpha   90.00
_cell.angle_beta   90.00
_cell.angle_gamma   90.00
#
_symmetry.space_group_name_H-M   'P 1'
#
loop_
_entity.id
_entity.type
_entity.pdbx_description
1 polymer ?
#
loop_
_entity_poly.entity_id
_entity_poly.type
_entity_poly.pdbx_seq_one_letter_code
_entity_poly.pdbx_strand_id
1 'polypeptide(L)'
;YTAEQMKQAVADHTKDVLTALKDRGVTNVEWVQVGNETRDGMLWNSDEAVTGQVSKNAANFAAYINAGYDAVKEVYPNAKVIVHVDKGQDLGGLTWLYDKLKDNGGKWDVIGLSLYPEDDNWQSYAESCLSNIQTLSSMYGKDVIISEIGMWWGSEQAAPLMKKMVDGCKA
;
A
#
# COMPACT_ATOMS: atom_id res chain seq x y z
N TYR A 1 2.29 -11.03 -22.46
CA TYR A 1 2.26 -11.80 -21.19
C TYR A 1 0.82 -12.21 -20.90
N THR A 2 0.64 -13.39 -20.31
CA THR A 2 -0.63 -13.82 -19.71
C THR A 2 -0.71 -13.35 -18.26
N ALA A 3 -1.91 -13.38 -17.65
CA ALA A 3 -2.05 -13.05 -16.22
C ALA A 3 -1.18 -13.98 -15.33
N GLU A 4 -1.06 -15.27 -15.69
CA GLU A 4 -0.21 -16.21 -14.96
C GLU A 4 1.29 -15.86 -15.08
N GLN A 5 1.73 -15.43 -16.26
CA GLN A 5 3.11 -14.96 -16.43
C GLN A 5 3.38 -13.67 -15.64
N MET A 6 2.38 -12.77 -15.53
CA MET A 6 2.51 -11.57 -14.71
C MET A 6 2.58 -11.90 -13.21
N LYS A 7 1.73 -12.83 -12.73
CA LYS A 7 1.83 -13.37 -11.36
C LYS A 7 3.22 -13.90 -11.06
N GLN A 8 3.72 -14.76 -11.95
CA GLN A 8 5.05 -15.36 -11.79
C GLN A 8 6.14 -14.29 -11.76
N ALA A 9 6.06 -13.29 -12.63
CA ALA A 9 7.03 -12.20 -12.67
C ALA A 9 7.03 -11.37 -11.37
N VAL A 10 5.85 -11.10 -10.76
CA VAL A 10 5.76 -10.45 -9.44
C VAL A 10 6.42 -11.30 -8.37
N ALA A 11 6.11 -12.60 -8.33
CA ALA A 11 6.70 -13.51 -7.35
C ALA A 11 8.22 -13.58 -7.49
N ASP A 12 8.72 -13.79 -8.70
CA ASP A 12 10.16 -13.93 -8.98
C ASP A 12 10.91 -12.64 -8.62
N HIS A 13 10.42 -11.48 -9.08
CA HIS A 13 11.05 -10.20 -8.76
C HIS A 13 11.09 -9.93 -7.25
N THR A 14 9.99 -10.21 -6.55
CA THR A 14 9.93 -10.04 -5.09
C THR A 14 10.93 -10.96 -4.38
N LYS A 15 11.02 -12.23 -4.78
CA LYS A 15 11.99 -13.18 -4.23
C LYS A 15 13.42 -12.78 -4.51
N ASP A 16 13.73 -12.37 -5.73
CA ASP A 16 15.08 -11.98 -6.15
C ASP A 16 15.60 -10.82 -5.29
N VAL A 17 14.78 -9.76 -5.14
CA VAL A 17 15.14 -8.61 -4.31
C VAL A 17 15.35 -9.00 -2.84
N LEU A 18 14.41 -9.73 -2.26
CA LEU A 18 14.47 -10.10 -0.85
C LEU A 18 15.58 -11.12 -0.56
N THR A 19 15.83 -12.06 -1.45
CA THR A 19 16.94 -13.02 -1.35
C THR A 19 18.27 -12.29 -1.44
N ALA A 20 18.41 -11.34 -2.36
CA ALA A 20 19.62 -10.53 -2.47
C ALA A 20 19.94 -9.71 -1.20
N LEU A 21 18.91 -9.24 -0.49
CA LEU A 21 19.06 -8.60 0.82
C LEU A 21 19.53 -9.61 1.88
N LYS A 22 18.87 -10.77 1.93
CA LYS A 22 19.17 -11.84 2.87
C LYS A 22 20.60 -12.35 2.72
N ASP A 23 21.05 -12.55 1.48
CA ASP A 23 22.41 -13.00 1.15
C ASP A 23 23.48 -11.97 1.54
N ARG A 24 23.10 -10.69 1.68
CA ARG A 24 23.97 -9.61 2.19
C ARG A 24 23.88 -9.42 3.71
N GLY A 25 23.23 -10.33 4.42
CA GLY A 25 23.17 -10.34 5.88
C GLY A 25 22.01 -9.53 6.48
N VAL A 26 21.03 -9.08 5.67
CA VAL A 26 19.80 -8.49 6.20
C VAL A 26 18.90 -9.62 6.70
N THR A 27 18.93 -9.87 8.01
CA THR A 27 18.23 -11.01 8.63
C THR A 27 16.85 -10.65 9.18
N ASN A 28 16.63 -9.37 9.48
CA ASN A 28 15.37 -8.87 10.03
C ASN A 28 14.76 -7.83 9.09
N VAL A 29 13.65 -8.19 8.44
CA VAL A 29 12.80 -7.30 7.66
C VAL A 29 11.43 -7.33 8.31
N GLU A 30 10.99 -6.18 8.83
CA GLU A 30 9.70 -6.09 9.51
C GLU A 30 8.55 -5.86 8.54
N TRP A 31 8.78 -5.03 7.52
CA TRP A 31 7.75 -4.64 6.56
C TRP A 31 8.26 -4.73 5.12
N VAL A 32 7.41 -5.20 4.24
CA VAL A 32 7.64 -5.19 2.78
C VAL A 32 6.39 -4.65 2.10
N GLN A 33 6.56 -3.59 1.33
CA GLN A 33 5.51 -3.01 0.53
C GLN A 33 5.47 -3.70 -0.84
N VAL A 34 4.31 -4.25 -1.20
CA VAL A 34 4.04 -4.84 -2.52
C VAL A 34 3.22 -3.86 -3.34
N GLY A 35 3.82 -3.35 -4.42
CA GLY A 35 3.27 -2.23 -5.20
C GLY A 35 3.50 -0.87 -4.54
N ASN A 36 3.19 0.20 -5.26
CA ASN A 36 3.29 1.57 -4.80
C ASN A 36 2.07 2.36 -5.26
N GLU A 37 1.38 3.04 -4.32
CA GLU A 37 0.22 3.88 -4.59
C GLU A 37 -0.82 3.20 -5.50
N THR A 38 -1.25 2.01 -5.12
CA THR A 38 -2.04 1.10 -5.94
C THR A 38 -3.55 1.43 -5.96
N ARG A 39 -3.94 2.72 -5.94
CA ARG A 39 -5.35 3.18 -5.88
C ARG A 39 -6.26 2.53 -6.93
N ASP A 40 -5.80 2.38 -8.16
CA ASP A 40 -6.50 1.62 -9.20
C ASP A 40 -5.64 0.43 -9.66
N GLY A 41 -4.99 -0.23 -8.71
CA GLY A 41 -4.22 -1.44 -8.95
C GLY A 41 -2.80 -1.20 -9.44
N MET A 42 -2.21 -2.23 -10.01
CA MET A 42 -0.83 -2.26 -10.51
C MET A 42 -0.75 -3.03 -11.84
N LEU A 43 0.38 -2.89 -12.54
CA LEU A 43 0.65 -3.62 -13.79
C LEU A 43 -0.46 -3.44 -14.83
N TRP A 44 -0.80 -2.19 -15.09
CA TRP A 44 -1.85 -1.83 -16.04
C TRP A 44 -1.52 -2.31 -17.45
N ASN A 45 -2.53 -2.84 -18.14
CA ASN A 45 -2.43 -3.34 -19.49
C ASN A 45 -3.69 -2.95 -20.29
N SER A 46 -3.58 -2.83 -21.60
CA SER A 46 -4.74 -2.64 -22.49
C SER A 46 -5.61 -3.89 -22.58
N ASP A 47 -5.01 -5.07 -22.41
CA ASP A 47 -5.73 -6.34 -22.36
C ASP A 47 -6.33 -6.54 -20.96
N GLU A 48 -7.65 -6.53 -20.88
CA GLU A 48 -8.39 -6.71 -19.62
C GLU A 48 -8.21 -8.10 -19.00
N ALA A 49 -7.83 -9.10 -19.79
CA ALA A 49 -7.52 -10.42 -19.28
C ALA A 49 -6.19 -10.45 -18.49
N VAL A 50 -5.32 -9.46 -18.69
CA VAL A 50 -3.99 -9.37 -18.09
C VAL A 50 -3.84 -8.24 -17.09
N THR A 51 -4.58 -7.14 -17.28
CA THR A 51 -4.41 -5.95 -16.43
C THR A 51 -4.71 -6.22 -14.97
N GLY A 52 -3.87 -5.66 -14.08
CA GLY A 52 -4.16 -5.54 -12.64
C GLY A 52 -4.78 -4.18 -12.27
N GLN A 53 -5.36 -3.47 -13.24
CA GLN A 53 -6.15 -2.27 -12.97
C GLN A 53 -7.46 -2.68 -12.30
N VAL A 54 -7.71 -2.22 -11.06
CA VAL A 54 -8.84 -2.68 -10.22
C VAL A 54 -10.19 -2.38 -10.86
N SER A 55 -10.33 -1.21 -11.48
CA SER A 55 -11.56 -0.81 -12.17
C SER A 55 -11.93 -1.70 -13.36
N LYS A 56 -10.97 -2.46 -13.90
CA LYS A 56 -11.16 -3.38 -15.02
C LYS A 56 -11.13 -4.85 -14.59
N ASN A 57 -10.17 -5.22 -13.75
CA ASN A 57 -9.98 -6.61 -13.32
C ASN A 57 -9.41 -6.70 -11.90
N ALA A 58 -10.27 -6.55 -10.91
CA ALA A 58 -9.90 -6.64 -9.51
C ALA A 58 -9.34 -8.02 -9.10
N ALA A 59 -9.77 -9.08 -9.79
CA ALA A 59 -9.28 -10.44 -9.53
C ALA A 59 -7.79 -10.58 -9.88
N ASN A 60 -7.36 -10.02 -11.01
CA ASN A 60 -5.94 -9.99 -11.37
C ASN A 60 -5.13 -9.15 -10.39
N PHE A 61 -5.64 -7.98 -9.97
CA PHE A 61 -4.96 -7.19 -8.95
C PHE A 61 -4.72 -7.99 -7.66
N ALA A 62 -5.78 -8.62 -7.13
CA ALA A 62 -5.67 -9.48 -5.95
C ALA A 62 -4.67 -10.64 -6.16
N ALA A 63 -4.68 -11.26 -7.34
CA ALA A 63 -3.76 -12.33 -7.67
C ALA A 63 -2.29 -11.87 -7.71
N TYR A 64 -2.02 -10.65 -8.22
CA TYR A 64 -0.69 -10.06 -8.26
C TYR A 64 -0.20 -9.66 -6.87
N ILE A 65 -1.06 -9.05 -6.05
CA ILE A 65 -0.74 -8.77 -4.64
C ILE A 65 -0.45 -10.08 -3.90
N ASN A 66 -1.26 -11.12 -4.10
CA ASN A 66 -1.04 -12.42 -3.46
C ASN A 66 0.28 -13.07 -3.86
N ALA A 67 0.67 -12.95 -5.12
CA ALA A 67 1.95 -13.46 -5.61
C ALA A 67 3.15 -12.78 -4.90
N GLY A 68 3.09 -11.45 -4.73
CA GLY A 68 4.08 -10.71 -3.95
C GLY A 68 4.02 -11.07 -2.47
N TYR A 69 2.83 -11.15 -1.88
CA TYR A 69 2.63 -11.54 -0.49
C TYR A 69 3.27 -12.91 -0.19
N ASP A 70 2.94 -13.92 -0.98
CA ASP A 70 3.44 -15.27 -0.77
C ASP A 70 4.97 -15.33 -0.95
N ALA A 71 5.51 -14.60 -1.92
CA ALA A 71 6.95 -14.46 -2.12
C ALA A 71 7.66 -13.80 -0.92
N VAL A 72 7.08 -12.77 -0.32
CA VAL A 72 7.59 -12.16 0.92
C VAL A 72 7.64 -13.19 2.04
N LYS A 73 6.53 -13.90 2.26
CA LYS A 73 6.43 -14.90 3.33
C LYS A 73 7.38 -16.09 3.15
N GLU A 74 7.73 -16.43 1.92
CA GLU A 74 8.71 -17.47 1.63
C GLU A 74 10.12 -17.06 2.06
N VAL A 75 10.54 -15.82 1.83
CA VAL A 75 11.90 -15.34 2.15
C VAL A 75 12.00 -14.84 3.59
N TYR A 76 11.01 -14.07 4.04
CA TYR A 76 10.91 -13.49 5.39
C TYR A 76 9.54 -13.80 6.00
N PRO A 77 9.33 -14.98 6.60
CA PRO A 77 8.02 -15.43 7.08
C PRO A 77 7.34 -14.50 8.09
N ASN A 78 8.13 -13.77 8.86
CA ASN A 78 7.64 -12.86 9.90
C ASN A 78 7.41 -11.42 9.40
N ALA A 79 7.87 -11.07 8.19
CA ALA A 79 7.66 -9.74 7.64
C ALA A 79 6.17 -9.50 7.38
N LYS A 80 5.68 -8.32 7.75
CA LYS A 80 4.31 -7.87 7.42
C LYS A 80 4.30 -7.29 6.01
N VAL A 81 3.28 -7.63 5.24
CA VAL A 81 3.10 -7.14 3.87
C VAL A 81 2.16 -5.96 3.86
N ILE A 82 2.65 -4.85 3.30
CA ILE A 82 1.91 -3.60 3.14
C ILE A 82 1.31 -3.55 1.73
N VAL A 83 0.02 -3.22 1.63
CA VAL A 83 -0.59 -2.69 0.41
C VAL A 83 -0.74 -1.19 0.59
N HIS A 84 -0.18 -0.41 -0.33
CA HIS A 84 -0.02 1.03 -0.23
C HIS A 84 -0.93 1.77 -1.22
N VAL A 85 -1.66 2.76 -0.71
CA VAL A 85 -2.63 3.57 -1.47
C VAL A 85 -2.39 5.05 -1.21
N ASP A 86 -2.47 5.85 -2.26
CA ASP A 86 -2.37 7.31 -2.17
C ASP A 86 -3.63 7.96 -1.58
N LYS A 87 -3.56 9.27 -1.34
CA LYS A 87 -4.68 10.09 -0.84
C LYS A 87 -5.31 9.55 0.43
N GLY A 88 -4.51 9.43 1.48
CA GLY A 88 -4.96 8.96 2.80
C GLY A 88 -6.17 9.70 3.37
N GLN A 89 -6.48 10.90 2.88
CA GLN A 89 -7.67 11.69 3.25
C GLN A 89 -8.97 11.22 2.56
N ASP A 90 -8.91 10.40 1.51
CA ASP A 90 -10.08 9.97 0.71
C ASP A 90 -10.59 8.59 1.15
N LEU A 91 -11.41 8.56 2.20
CA LEU A 91 -11.97 7.30 2.73
C LEU A 91 -12.71 6.49 1.66
N GLY A 92 -13.48 7.16 0.78
CA GLY A 92 -14.26 6.47 -0.25
C GLY A 92 -13.39 5.70 -1.24
N GLY A 93 -12.31 6.32 -1.72
CA GLY A 93 -11.36 5.66 -2.61
C GLY A 93 -10.56 4.54 -1.92
N LEU A 94 -10.21 4.74 -0.64
CA LEU A 94 -9.51 3.74 0.16
C LEU A 94 -10.38 2.50 0.39
N THR A 95 -11.60 2.67 0.87
CA THR A 95 -12.54 1.56 1.10
C THR A 95 -12.89 0.85 -0.20
N TRP A 96 -13.11 1.59 -1.28
CA TRP A 96 -13.36 0.98 -2.59
C TRP A 96 -12.26 -0.01 -3.01
N LEU A 97 -10.97 0.36 -2.84
CA LEU A 97 -9.87 -0.52 -3.20
C LEU A 97 -9.77 -1.73 -2.26
N TYR A 98 -9.78 -1.50 -0.94
CA TYR A 98 -9.61 -2.60 0.02
C TYR A 98 -10.79 -3.57 0.02
N ASP A 99 -12.01 -3.10 -0.25
CA ASP A 99 -13.16 -3.98 -0.45
C ASP A 99 -12.97 -4.84 -1.71
N LYS A 100 -12.55 -4.23 -2.83
CA LYS A 100 -12.23 -5.01 -4.05
C LYS A 100 -11.14 -6.03 -3.82
N LEU A 101 -10.08 -5.67 -3.10
CA LEU A 101 -8.99 -6.58 -2.75
C LEU A 101 -9.51 -7.74 -1.89
N LYS A 102 -10.27 -7.44 -0.84
CA LYS A 102 -10.87 -8.42 0.07
C LYS A 102 -11.84 -9.36 -0.66
N ASP A 103 -12.76 -8.81 -1.46
CA ASP A 103 -13.78 -9.58 -2.16
C ASP A 103 -13.18 -10.55 -3.20
N ASN A 104 -11.98 -10.27 -3.68
CA ASN A 104 -11.22 -11.12 -4.59
C ASN A 104 -10.15 -11.98 -3.90
N GLY A 105 -10.23 -12.14 -2.58
CA GLY A 105 -9.33 -13.00 -1.82
C GLY A 105 -7.90 -12.49 -1.70
N GLY A 106 -7.72 -11.18 -1.76
CA GLY A 106 -6.42 -10.53 -1.58
C GLY A 106 -5.89 -10.68 -0.16
N LYS A 107 -4.56 -10.75 -0.04
CA LYS A 107 -3.82 -10.93 1.20
C LYS A 107 -3.01 -9.67 1.49
N TRP A 108 -3.11 -9.14 2.70
CA TRP A 108 -2.24 -8.08 3.21
C TRP A 108 -2.23 -8.11 4.74
N ASP A 109 -1.19 -7.57 5.34
CA ASP A 109 -1.06 -7.48 6.80
C ASP A 109 -1.28 -6.06 7.30
N VAL A 110 -0.85 -5.05 6.52
CA VAL A 110 -0.84 -3.63 6.90
C VAL A 110 -1.39 -2.78 5.76
N ILE A 111 -2.16 -1.77 6.10
CA ILE A 111 -2.65 -0.74 5.19
C ILE A 111 -1.60 0.38 5.17
N GLY A 112 -1.05 0.71 4.00
CA GLY A 112 -0.16 1.85 3.81
C GLY A 112 -0.86 3.02 3.15
N LEU A 113 -0.61 4.24 3.63
CA LEU A 113 -1.22 5.46 3.09
C LEU A 113 -0.16 6.49 2.72
N SER A 114 -0.37 7.22 1.62
CA SER A 114 0.34 8.46 1.32
C SER A 114 -0.49 9.68 1.67
N LEU A 115 0.18 10.75 2.09
CA LEU A 115 -0.44 12.05 2.32
C LEU A 115 0.45 13.18 1.79
N TYR A 116 0.00 13.85 0.73
CA TYR A 116 0.68 14.97 0.09
C TYR A 116 -0.28 16.15 -0.08
N PRO A 117 -0.56 16.92 1.00
CA PRO A 117 -1.43 18.09 0.91
C PRO A 117 -0.70 19.33 0.38
N GLU A 118 -1.49 20.32 -0.04
CA GLU A 118 -1.06 21.67 -0.37
C GLU A 118 -1.19 22.61 0.86
N ASP A 119 -0.61 23.82 0.77
CA ASP A 119 -0.59 24.80 1.87
C ASP A 119 -1.98 25.21 2.35
N ASP A 120 -2.98 25.21 1.47
CA ASP A 120 -4.35 25.66 1.76
C ASP A 120 -5.24 24.54 2.32
N ASN A 121 -4.85 23.29 2.22
CA ASN A 121 -5.70 22.15 2.60
C ASN A 121 -5.05 21.17 3.60
N TRP A 122 -3.80 21.40 4.02
CA TRP A 122 -3.05 20.45 4.83
C TRP A 122 -3.73 20.07 6.15
N GLN A 123 -4.40 21.02 6.81
CA GLN A 123 -5.06 20.77 8.10
C GLN A 123 -6.23 19.79 7.93
N SER A 124 -7.12 20.08 6.98
CA SER A 124 -8.27 19.22 6.70
C SER A 124 -7.88 17.86 6.19
N TYR A 125 -6.84 17.78 5.34
CA TYR A 125 -6.33 16.51 4.83
C TYR A 125 -5.67 15.67 5.94
N ALA A 126 -4.90 16.29 6.83
CA ALA A 126 -4.32 15.61 7.98
C ALA A 126 -5.41 15.07 8.94
N GLU A 127 -6.43 15.87 9.24
CA GLU A 127 -7.56 15.46 10.09
C GLU A 127 -8.34 14.29 9.47
N SER A 128 -8.66 14.40 8.19
CA SER A 128 -9.35 13.34 7.47
C SER A 128 -8.50 12.06 7.43
N CYS A 129 -7.19 12.17 7.16
CA CYS A 129 -6.30 11.02 7.14
C CYS A 129 -6.22 10.32 8.50
N LEU A 130 -6.06 11.08 9.60
CA LEU A 130 -6.04 10.53 10.97
C LEU A 130 -7.35 9.83 11.33
N SER A 131 -8.49 10.41 10.96
CA SER A 131 -9.80 9.78 11.14
C SER A 131 -9.93 8.49 10.30
N ASN A 132 -9.41 8.51 9.07
CA ASN A 132 -9.45 7.37 8.17
C ASN A 132 -8.57 6.21 8.67
N ILE A 133 -7.43 6.48 9.30
CA ILE A 133 -6.58 5.46 9.96
C ILE A 133 -7.41 4.63 10.95
N GLN A 134 -8.13 5.30 11.86
CA GLN A 134 -8.97 4.62 12.85
C GLN A 134 -10.11 3.83 12.21
N THR A 135 -10.75 4.43 11.20
CA THR A 135 -11.87 3.80 10.47
C THR A 135 -11.40 2.54 9.74
N LEU A 136 -10.30 2.63 8.95
CA LEU A 136 -9.75 1.51 8.19
C LEU A 136 -9.26 0.39 9.11
N SER A 137 -8.58 0.73 10.19
CA SER A 137 -8.14 -0.27 11.17
C SER A 137 -9.32 -1.03 11.76
N SER A 138 -10.39 -0.33 12.11
CA SER A 138 -11.61 -0.95 12.65
C SER A 138 -12.35 -1.81 11.61
N MET A 139 -12.44 -1.34 10.35
CA MET A 139 -13.16 -2.03 9.28
C MET A 139 -12.48 -3.32 8.83
N TYR A 140 -11.15 -3.30 8.75
CA TYR A 140 -10.38 -4.43 8.19
C TYR A 140 -9.62 -5.25 9.24
N GLY A 141 -9.56 -4.78 10.49
CA GLY A 141 -8.81 -5.44 11.57
C GLY A 141 -7.30 -5.48 11.28
N LYS A 142 -6.78 -4.42 10.65
CA LYS A 142 -5.38 -4.32 10.23
C LYS A 142 -4.71 -3.10 10.84
N ASP A 143 -3.40 -3.18 11.04
CA ASP A 143 -2.57 -2.02 11.33
C ASP A 143 -2.60 -1.07 10.13
N VAL A 144 -2.52 0.23 10.39
CA VAL A 144 -2.42 1.27 9.36
C VAL A 144 -1.17 2.10 9.59
N ILE A 145 -0.39 2.34 8.55
CA ILE A 145 0.80 3.19 8.61
C ILE A 145 0.72 4.30 7.56
N ILE A 146 1.40 5.39 7.83
CA ILE A 146 1.70 6.39 6.80
C ILE A 146 3.01 5.97 6.13
N SER A 147 2.89 5.39 4.93
CA SER A 147 4.05 4.95 4.12
C SER A 147 4.81 6.12 3.55
N GLU A 148 4.09 7.17 3.16
CA GLU A 148 4.67 8.39 2.58
C GLU A 148 3.95 9.63 3.09
N ILE A 149 4.71 10.68 3.37
CA ILE A 149 4.16 11.99 3.71
C ILE A 149 5.10 13.08 3.21
N GLY A 150 4.54 14.13 2.64
CA GLY A 150 5.33 15.27 2.20
C GLY A 150 4.49 16.47 1.82
N MET A 151 5.20 17.58 1.63
CA MET A 151 4.70 18.82 1.06
C MET A 151 5.79 19.42 0.17
N TRP A 152 5.43 20.46 -0.56
CA TRP A 152 6.45 21.25 -1.27
C TRP A 152 7.54 21.70 -0.29
N TRP A 153 8.79 21.48 -0.66
CA TRP A 153 9.97 21.69 0.20
C TRP A 153 10.11 23.14 0.73
N GLY A 154 9.54 24.14 0.05
CA GLY A 154 9.51 25.54 0.47
C GLY A 154 8.32 25.92 1.35
N SER A 155 7.44 24.97 1.69
CA SER A 155 6.26 25.24 2.50
C SER A 155 6.61 25.45 3.97
N GLU A 156 6.13 26.57 4.56
CA GLU A 156 6.20 26.80 6.00
C GLU A 156 5.27 25.86 6.79
N GLN A 157 4.31 25.20 6.10
CA GLN A 157 3.35 24.26 6.71
C GLN A 157 3.90 22.82 6.79
N ALA A 158 5.05 22.53 6.19
CA ALA A 158 5.60 21.16 6.22
C ALA A 158 5.91 20.67 7.65
N ALA A 159 6.55 21.49 8.48
CA ALA A 159 6.84 21.12 9.87
C ALA A 159 5.56 21.00 10.73
N PRO A 160 4.59 21.93 10.68
CA PRO A 160 3.27 21.77 11.31
C PRO A 160 2.54 20.48 10.88
N LEU A 161 2.53 20.14 9.58
CA LEU A 161 1.94 18.90 9.08
C LEU A 161 2.60 17.67 9.71
N MET A 162 3.94 17.59 9.64
CA MET A 162 4.68 16.46 10.22
C MET A 162 4.41 16.29 11.70
N LYS A 163 4.41 17.40 12.47
CA LYS A 163 4.09 17.37 13.88
C LYS A 163 2.68 16.83 14.13
N LYS A 164 1.67 17.35 13.41
CA LYS A 164 0.27 16.93 13.55
C LYS A 164 0.11 15.45 13.28
N MET A 165 0.71 14.94 12.21
CA MET A 165 0.60 13.52 11.83
C MET A 165 1.32 12.61 12.83
N VAL A 166 2.54 12.96 13.25
CA VAL A 166 3.28 12.17 14.27
C VAL A 166 2.54 12.11 15.59
N ASP A 167 2.00 13.24 16.06
CA ASP A 167 1.26 13.28 17.31
C ASP A 167 -0.07 12.52 17.20
N GLY A 168 -0.78 12.66 16.09
CA GLY A 168 -2.05 11.97 15.84
C GLY A 168 -1.93 10.45 15.65
N CYS A 169 -0.84 9.97 15.08
CA CYS A 169 -0.58 8.52 14.93
C CYS A 169 -0.16 7.84 16.26
N LYS A 170 0.20 8.61 17.29
CA LYS A 170 0.56 8.08 18.64
C LYS A 170 -0.62 8.00 19.59
N ALA A 171 -1.71 8.69 19.27
CA ALA A 171 -2.91 8.76 20.09
C ALA A 171 -3.85 7.57 19.84
#